data_e8f4fb4bf4e262d710c17f9202eb0b8d
#
_entry.id   e8f4fb4bf4e262d710c17f9202eb0b8d
#
_cell.length_a   1.000
_cell.length_b   1.000
_cell.length_c   1.000
_cell.angle_alpha   90.00
_cell.angle_beta   90.00
_cell.angle_gamma   90.00
#
_symmetry.space_group_name_H-M   'P 1'
#
loop_
_entity.id
_entity.type
_entity.pdbx_description
1 polymer ?
#
loop_
_entity_poly.entity_id
_entity_poly.type
_entity_poly.pdbx_seq_one_letter_code
_entity_poly.pdbx_strand_id
1 'polypeptide(L)'
;MKKDHVLKDFFSYPMRFADFMNALFFDGHAIIHPSDLHPLDSREIFIGDFLSKERTHDVIMMWERKDFQAILILEAQSSVDFTMASRTLLYDALVYNMQDKRFKNHMLMPVMSVVLFHGEGKWNAVTSLLERVKGPEEIKRKQNDWKMRVVDMKEMDENLLKNEDNKKVISGLKIIWRKDEEGLKKMIITKAVARVLATLTGREDILEKMKGDEGIVEMYSFWKDAENVGLKKGKLSVVLKLLEKLLGKLKPDLEMKIVNSKEETLDSIIIHIFEIHNEEDVLKWL
;
A
#
# COMPACT_ATOMS: atom_id res chain seq x y z
N MET A 1 7.88 -6.37 3.58
CA MET A 1 7.91 -4.89 3.73
C MET A 1 6.50 -4.43 4.06
N LYS A 2 6.28 -3.44 4.93
CA LYS A 2 4.91 -2.97 5.21
C LYS A 2 4.36 -2.27 3.96
N LYS A 3 3.08 -2.49 3.63
CA LYS A 3 2.42 -1.94 2.43
C LYS A 3 2.54 -0.41 2.35
N ASP A 4 2.44 0.28 3.48
CA ASP A 4 2.54 1.73 3.55
C ASP A 4 3.95 2.24 3.20
N HIS A 5 5.00 1.50 3.58
CA HIS A 5 6.38 1.88 3.26
C HIS A 5 6.69 1.84 1.76
N VAL A 6 6.14 0.89 1.01
CA VAL A 6 6.40 0.82 -0.44
C VAL A 6 5.79 2.00 -1.18
N LEU A 7 4.61 2.45 -0.78
CA LEU A 7 3.99 3.64 -1.37
C LEU A 7 4.72 4.91 -0.96
N LYS A 8 5.20 4.99 0.31
CA LYS A 8 6.05 6.09 0.76
C LYS A 8 7.31 6.20 -0.11
N ASP A 9 8.03 5.09 -0.30
CA ASP A 9 9.23 5.06 -1.14
C ASP A 9 8.90 5.43 -2.60
N PHE A 10 7.80 4.91 -3.13
CA PHE A 10 7.39 5.16 -4.51
C PHE A 10 7.04 6.62 -4.77
N PHE A 11 6.28 7.24 -3.87
CA PHE A 11 5.86 8.65 -3.97
C PHE A 11 6.87 9.64 -3.36
N SER A 12 7.98 9.19 -2.79
CA SER A 12 9.07 10.09 -2.38
C SER A 12 9.76 10.78 -3.57
N TYR A 13 9.57 10.23 -4.78
CA TYR A 13 10.10 10.82 -6.00
C TYR A 13 9.21 11.96 -6.50
N PRO A 14 9.73 13.21 -6.59
CA PRO A 14 8.93 14.38 -6.98
C PRO A 14 8.16 14.23 -8.29
N MET A 15 8.72 13.56 -9.30
CA MET A 15 8.04 13.32 -10.58
C MET A 15 6.77 12.49 -10.44
N ARG A 16 6.80 11.42 -9.62
CA ARG A 16 5.64 10.56 -9.37
C ARG A 16 4.61 11.27 -8.49
N PHE A 17 5.11 11.95 -7.46
CA PHE A 17 4.25 12.68 -6.53
C PHE A 17 3.52 13.84 -7.21
N ALA A 18 4.23 14.68 -7.97
CA ALA A 18 3.62 15.80 -8.71
C ALA A 18 2.53 15.33 -9.68
N ASP A 19 2.82 14.30 -10.48
CA ASP A 19 1.87 13.74 -11.43
C ASP A 19 0.63 13.20 -10.72
N PHE A 20 0.83 12.48 -9.61
CA PHE A 20 -0.26 11.93 -8.82
C PHE A 20 -1.14 13.01 -8.20
N MET A 21 -0.54 14.03 -7.57
CA MET A 21 -1.27 15.17 -7.01
C MET A 21 -1.98 16.00 -8.08
N ASN A 22 -1.38 16.15 -9.27
CA ASN A 22 -2.03 16.78 -10.41
C ASN A 22 -3.28 16.02 -10.86
N ALA A 23 -3.22 14.70 -10.92
CA ALA A 23 -4.38 13.87 -11.24
C ALA A 23 -5.51 14.02 -10.19
N LEU A 24 -5.16 14.15 -8.90
CA LEU A 24 -6.13 14.20 -7.80
C LEU A 24 -6.78 15.57 -7.61
N PHE A 25 -6.03 16.64 -7.82
CA PHE A 25 -6.48 18.00 -7.49
C PHE A 25 -6.71 18.89 -8.70
N PHE A 26 -6.16 18.53 -9.86
CA PHE A 26 -6.13 19.39 -11.04
C PHE A 26 -6.50 18.65 -12.35
N ASP A 27 -7.26 17.56 -12.23
CA ASP A 27 -7.76 16.76 -13.38
C ASP A 27 -6.67 16.38 -14.40
N GLY A 28 -5.46 16.10 -13.90
CA GLY A 28 -4.29 15.75 -14.70
C GLY A 28 -3.60 16.93 -15.40
N HIS A 29 -4.04 18.18 -15.14
CA HIS A 29 -3.31 19.36 -15.60
C HIS A 29 -1.99 19.52 -14.83
N ALA A 30 -0.89 19.79 -15.54
CA ALA A 30 0.44 19.92 -14.96
C ALA A 30 0.63 21.27 -14.23
N ILE A 31 -0.05 21.42 -13.09
CA ILE A 31 0.01 22.62 -12.23
C ILE A 31 1.16 22.51 -11.22
N ILE A 32 1.36 21.33 -10.64
CA ILE A 32 2.47 21.03 -9.76
C ILE A 32 3.62 20.50 -10.61
N HIS A 33 4.75 21.23 -10.62
CA HIS A 33 5.95 20.77 -11.31
C HIS A 33 6.87 20.03 -10.33
N PRO A 34 7.54 18.94 -10.75
CA PRO A 34 8.45 18.20 -9.89
C PRO A 34 9.60 19.03 -9.32
N SER A 35 10.06 20.03 -10.08
CA SER A 35 11.12 20.98 -9.66
C SER A 35 10.73 21.89 -8.51
N ASP A 36 9.42 22.05 -8.27
CA ASP A 36 8.87 22.93 -7.26
C ASP A 36 8.57 22.16 -5.95
N LEU A 37 8.89 20.88 -5.90
CA LEU A 37 8.63 20.00 -4.77
C LEU A 37 9.90 19.72 -3.96
N HIS A 38 9.82 19.94 -2.67
CA HIS A 38 10.88 19.68 -1.70
C HIS A 38 10.38 18.74 -0.61
N PRO A 39 10.96 17.54 -0.41
CA PRO A 39 10.57 16.64 0.66
C PRO A 39 10.71 17.31 2.03
N LEU A 40 9.70 17.13 2.89
CA LEU A 40 9.75 17.55 4.29
C LEU A 40 9.88 16.32 5.19
N ASP A 41 10.71 16.42 6.23
CA ASP A 41 10.76 15.38 7.25
C ASP A 41 9.56 15.53 8.19
N SER A 42 8.72 14.51 8.25
CA SER A 42 7.57 14.49 9.18
C SER A 42 7.98 14.71 10.64
N ARG A 43 9.20 14.31 11.02
CA ARG A 43 9.75 14.55 12.38
C ARG A 43 9.98 16.03 12.68
N GLU A 44 10.30 16.83 11.67
CA GLU A 44 10.48 18.28 11.85
C GLU A 44 9.15 19.01 12.08
N ILE A 45 8.05 18.44 11.59
CA ILE A 45 6.69 19.00 11.74
C ILE A 45 6.15 18.69 13.14
N PHE A 46 6.50 17.52 13.71
CA PHE A 46 5.95 17.01 14.97
C PHE A 46 6.86 17.19 16.18
N ILE A 47 7.78 18.15 16.17
CA ILE A 47 8.60 18.49 17.34
C ILE A 47 7.70 19.12 18.42
N GLY A 48 7.18 18.30 19.32
CA GLY A 48 6.40 18.71 20.49
C GLY A 48 5.65 17.58 21.14
N ASP A 49 5.48 17.66 22.45
CA ASP A 49 5.13 16.62 23.43
C ASP A 49 3.81 15.83 23.25
N PHE A 50 3.08 15.98 22.17
CA PHE A 50 1.73 15.41 22.03
C PHE A 50 1.58 14.17 21.15
N LEU A 51 2.60 13.75 20.42
CA LEU A 51 2.49 12.56 19.58
C LEU A 51 3.62 11.57 19.84
N SER A 52 3.23 10.34 20.21
CA SER A 52 4.14 9.20 20.30
C SER A 52 4.90 9.01 18.97
N LYS A 53 6.14 8.54 19.04
CA LYS A 53 7.08 8.29 17.93
C LYS A 53 6.56 7.42 16.76
N GLU A 54 5.33 6.95 16.81
CA GLU A 54 4.75 6.00 15.85
C GLU A 54 3.82 6.62 14.79
N ARG A 55 3.55 7.93 14.84
CA ARG A 55 2.62 8.59 13.91
C ARG A 55 3.36 9.56 13.00
N THR A 56 3.92 9.03 11.92
CA THR A 56 4.53 9.81 10.85
C THR A 56 3.62 9.79 9.63
N HIS A 57 3.49 10.91 8.92
CA HIS A 57 2.89 10.93 7.59
C HIS A 57 3.70 10.07 6.63
N ASP A 58 3.02 9.49 5.64
CA ASP A 58 3.71 8.67 4.66
C ASP A 58 4.56 9.52 3.72
N VAL A 59 3.99 10.54 3.08
CA VAL A 59 4.72 11.48 2.21
C VAL A 59 4.27 12.90 2.47
N ILE A 60 5.23 13.79 2.72
CA ILE A 60 4.99 15.23 2.84
C ILE A 60 5.97 15.97 1.94
N MET A 61 5.46 16.91 1.16
CA MET A 61 6.28 17.77 0.33
C MET A 61 5.86 19.24 0.48
N MET A 62 6.86 20.13 0.51
CA MET A 62 6.66 21.54 0.28
C MET A 62 6.53 21.77 -1.22
N TRP A 63 5.46 22.42 -1.64
CA TRP A 63 5.30 22.93 -2.98
C TRP A 63 5.61 24.42 -2.97
N GLU A 64 6.73 24.80 -3.59
CA GLU A 64 7.26 26.14 -3.57
C GLU A 64 7.26 26.79 -4.94
N ARG A 65 6.56 27.90 -5.08
CA ARG A 65 6.57 28.75 -6.26
C ARG A 65 6.98 30.18 -5.89
N LYS A 66 7.23 31.03 -6.88
CA LYS A 66 7.60 32.44 -6.66
C LYS A 66 6.52 33.23 -5.91
N ASP A 67 5.26 32.88 -6.12
CA ASP A 67 4.08 33.63 -5.67
C ASP A 67 3.39 32.99 -4.45
N PHE A 68 3.65 31.71 -4.16
CA PHE A 68 3.09 31.03 -2.99
C PHE A 68 3.85 29.76 -2.61
N GLN A 69 3.56 29.27 -1.41
CA GLN A 69 3.99 27.97 -0.92
C GLN A 69 2.78 27.20 -0.39
N ALA A 70 2.81 25.88 -0.49
CA ALA A 70 1.80 24.99 0.08
C ALA A 70 2.45 23.71 0.61
N ILE A 71 1.78 23.02 1.53
CA ILE A 71 2.20 21.72 2.04
C ILE A 71 1.27 20.66 1.49
N LEU A 72 1.84 19.66 0.85
CA LEU A 72 1.12 18.54 0.24
C LEU A 72 1.37 17.27 1.05
N ILE A 73 0.30 16.57 1.43
CA ILE A 73 0.37 15.38 2.29
C ILE A 73 -0.38 14.23 1.62
N LEU A 74 0.28 13.08 1.56
CA LEU A 74 -0.33 11.82 1.12
C LEU A 74 -0.21 10.80 2.25
N GLU A 75 -1.37 10.24 2.66
CA GLU A 75 -1.51 9.20 3.69
C GLU A 75 -1.97 7.90 3.02
N ALA A 76 -1.18 6.85 3.06
CA ALA A 76 -1.55 5.54 2.50
C ALA A 76 -2.31 4.70 3.54
N GLN A 77 -3.43 4.09 3.14
CA GLN A 77 -4.25 3.25 4.02
C GLN A 77 -4.58 1.92 3.35
N SER A 78 -4.18 0.81 3.99
CA SER A 78 -4.45 -0.56 3.52
C SER A 78 -5.77 -1.12 4.04
N SER A 79 -6.35 -0.51 5.06
CA SER A 79 -7.64 -0.88 5.66
C SER A 79 -8.48 0.35 5.94
N VAL A 80 -9.79 0.15 6.05
CA VAL A 80 -10.69 1.25 6.41
C VAL A 80 -10.47 1.63 7.87
N ASP A 81 -10.13 2.89 8.10
CA ASP A 81 -10.02 3.47 9.44
C ASP A 81 -11.17 4.45 9.68
N PHE A 82 -12.12 4.05 10.51
CA PHE A 82 -13.28 4.88 10.87
C PHE A 82 -12.91 6.14 11.66
N THR A 83 -11.68 6.24 12.14
CA THR A 83 -11.17 7.44 12.83
C THR A 83 -10.45 8.43 11.90
N MET A 84 -10.33 8.11 10.61
CA MET A 84 -9.48 8.83 9.68
C MET A 84 -9.81 10.31 9.56
N ALA A 85 -11.10 10.68 9.58
CA ALA A 85 -11.51 12.09 9.56
C ALA A 85 -10.96 12.90 10.75
N SER A 86 -10.92 12.32 11.94
CA SER A 86 -10.32 12.98 13.12
C SER A 86 -8.79 12.98 13.05
N ARG A 87 -8.18 11.94 12.46
CA ARG A 87 -6.73 11.84 12.31
C ARG A 87 -6.21 12.88 11.33
N THR A 88 -6.84 13.02 10.16
CA THR A 88 -6.44 14.03 9.17
C THR A 88 -6.61 15.46 9.71
N LEU A 89 -7.72 15.74 10.40
CA LEU A 89 -7.89 17.03 11.09
C LEU A 89 -6.74 17.31 12.08
N LEU A 90 -6.41 16.33 12.92
CA LEU A 90 -5.32 16.48 13.89
C LEU A 90 -3.99 16.75 13.18
N TYR A 91 -3.70 16.03 12.10
CA TYR A 91 -2.45 16.17 11.38
C TYR A 91 -2.34 17.53 10.69
N ASP A 92 -3.38 17.97 10.00
CA ASP A 92 -3.41 19.29 9.37
C ASP A 92 -3.31 20.42 10.42
N ALA A 93 -4.00 20.26 11.56
CA ALA A 93 -3.90 21.22 12.67
C ALA A 93 -2.47 21.31 13.24
N LEU A 94 -1.74 20.19 13.33
CA LEU A 94 -0.34 20.19 13.77
C LEU A 94 0.58 20.89 12.76
N VAL A 95 0.33 20.71 11.46
CA VAL A 95 1.07 21.41 10.41
C VAL A 95 0.81 22.91 10.49
N TYR A 96 -0.43 23.36 10.71
CA TYR A 96 -0.73 24.76 10.92
C TYR A 96 -0.10 25.33 12.21
N ASN A 97 -0.18 24.59 13.32
CA ASN A 97 0.45 24.99 14.57
C ASN A 97 1.98 25.11 14.46
N MET A 98 2.63 24.25 13.66
CA MET A 98 4.05 24.39 13.36
C MET A 98 4.35 25.67 12.59
N GLN A 99 3.51 25.99 11.60
CA GLN A 99 3.63 27.24 10.85
C GLN A 99 3.48 28.46 11.74
N ASP A 100 2.47 28.50 12.63
CA ASP A 100 2.27 29.59 13.61
C ASP A 100 3.48 29.80 14.51
N LYS A 101 4.17 28.73 14.90
CA LYS A 101 5.39 28.82 15.70
C LYS A 101 6.61 29.33 14.92
N ARG A 102 6.68 29.06 13.63
CA ARG A 102 7.83 29.40 12.76
C ARG A 102 7.69 30.77 12.10
N PHE A 103 6.48 31.15 11.71
CA PHE A 103 6.22 32.34 10.91
C PHE A 103 5.56 33.45 11.76
N LYS A 104 6.22 34.61 11.87
CA LYS A 104 5.72 35.74 12.64
C LYS A 104 4.67 36.59 11.91
N ASN A 105 4.41 36.30 10.64
CA ASN A 105 3.54 37.12 9.78
C ASN A 105 2.05 36.73 9.86
N HIS A 106 1.70 35.74 10.67
CA HIS A 106 0.33 35.23 10.86
C HIS A 106 -0.39 34.74 9.58
N MET A 107 0.34 34.58 8.47
CA MET A 107 -0.18 34.03 7.23
C MET A 107 0.29 32.57 7.09
N LEU A 108 -0.67 31.67 6.91
CA LEU A 108 -0.39 30.25 6.83
C LEU A 108 -0.38 29.77 5.38
N MET A 109 0.53 28.87 5.07
CA MET A 109 0.53 28.16 3.80
C MET A 109 -0.62 27.17 3.76
N PRO A 110 -1.31 27.02 2.61
CA PRO A 110 -2.31 25.96 2.43
C PRO A 110 -1.74 24.56 2.71
N VAL A 111 -2.55 23.71 3.34
CA VAL A 111 -2.26 22.28 3.54
C VAL A 111 -3.25 21.49 2.71
N MET A 112 -2.75 20.68 1.80
CA MET A 112 -3.53 19.83 0.91
C MET A 112 -3.25 18.38 1.22
N SER A 113 -4.12 17.76 2.01
CA SER A 113 -4.00 16.36 2.42
C SER A 113 -4.94 15.45 1.66
N VAL A 114 -4.48 14.25 1.36
CA VAL A 114 -5.26 13.19 0.74
C VAL A 114 -4.95 11.84 1.37
N VAL A 115 -6.00 11.06 1.61
CA VAL A 115 -5.92 9.67 2.03
C VAL A 115 -6.00 8.79 0.80
N LEU A 116 -4.96 8.02 0.54
CA LEU A 116 -4.88 7.07 -0.56
C LEU A 116 -5.23 5.66 -0.05
N PHE A 117 -6.43 5.21 -0.37
CA PHE A 117 -6.88 3.88 0.00
C PHE A 117 -6.49 2.86 -1.07
N HIS A 118 -5.76 1.83 -0.64
CA HIS A 118 -5.29 0.75 -1.51
C HIS A 118 -5.68 -0.65 -1.01
N GLY A 119 -6.66 -0.72 -0.08
CA GLY A 119 -7.18 -1.98 0.43
C GLY A 119 -8.06 -2.73 -0.58
N GLU A 120 -8.29 -4.02 -0.33
CA GLU A 120 -9.10 -4.89 -1.22
C GLU A 120 -10.57 -4.51 -1.26
N GLY A 121 -11.15 -4.12 -0.12
CA GLY A 121 -12.55 -3.69 -0.01
C GLY A 121 -12.80 -2.30 -0.57
N LYS A 122 -14.01 -1.79 -0.36
CA LYS A 122 -14.35 -0.39 -0.63
C LYS A 122 -14.17 0.46 0.62
N TRP A 123 -13.77 1.71 0.44
CA TRP A 123 -13.81 2.67 1.53
C TRP A 123 -15.27 2.96 1.91
N ASN A 124 -15.65 2.67 3.15
CA ASN A 124 -16.99 2.84 3.69
C ASN A 124 -17.05 3.68 4.97
N ALA A 125 -15.91 4.26 5.41
CA ALA A 125 -15.92 5.23 6.47
C ALA A 125 -16.35 6.61 5.95
N VAL A 126 -17.03 7.37 6.78
CA VAL A 126 -17.43 8.75 6.44
C VAL A 126 -16.19 9.65 6.27
N THR A 127 -16.31 10.61 5.39
CA THR A 127 -15.23 11.57 5.08
C THR A 127 -15.39 12.91 5.79
N SER A 128 -16.56 13.14 6.42
CA SER A 128 -16.87 14.31 7.23
C SER A 128 -16.78 13.98 8.71
N LEU A 129 -16.11 14.84 9.49
CA LEU A 129 -16.07 14.69 10.95
C LEU A 129 -17.47 14.82 11.56
N LEU A 130 -18.28 15.73 11.03
CA LEU A 130 -19.63 15.99 11.52
C LEU A 130 -20.56 14.76 11.43
N GLU A 131 -20.36 13.92 10.39
CA GLU A 131 -21.13 12.68 10.25
C GLU A 131 -20.83 11.65 11.36
N ARG A 132 -19.69 11.78 12.06
CA ARG A 132 -19.32 10.94 13.22
C ARG A 132 -19.87 11.48 14.54
N VAL A 133 -20.32 12.73 14.56
CA VAL A 133 -20.82 13.35 15.79
C VAL A 133 -22.25 12.88 16.07
N LYS A 134 -22.45 12.31 17.25
CA LYS A 134 -23.77 11.90 17.73
C LYS A 134 -24.42 13.07 18.50
N GLY A 135 -25.65 13.42 18.14
CA GLY A 135 -26.39 14.49 18.83
C GLY A 135 -27.59 14.96 18.00
N PRO A 136 -28.43 15.87 18.59
CA PRO A 136 -29.54 16.49 17.88
C PRO A 136 -29.05 17.29 16.67
N GLU A 137 -29.79 17.24 15.56
CA GLU A 137 -29.41 17.93 14.31
C GLU A 137 -29.27 19.45 14.50
N GLU A 138 -30.07 20.07 15.35
CA GLU A 138 -29.99 21.49 15.68
C GLU A 138 -28.64 21.89 16.30
N ILE A 139 -28.03 20.96 17.10
CA ILE A 139 -26.71 21.16 17.70
C ILE A 139 -25.62 20.90 16.65
N LYS A 140 -25.74 19.82 15.87
CA LYS A 140 -24.78 19.47 14.83
C LYS A 140 -24.61 20.56 13.79
N ARG A 141 -25.70 21.23 13.39
CA ARG A 141 -25.65 22.36 12.43
C ARG A 141 -24.89 23.59 12.93
N LYS A 142 -24.60 23.69 14.23
CA LYS A 142 -23.83 24.79 14.83
C LYS A 142 -22.34 24.46 14.99
N GLN A 143 -21.94 23.26 14.66
CA GLN A 143 -20.54 22.85 14.70
C GLN A 143 -19.86 23.09 13.36
N ASN A 144 -18.56 23.37 13.42
CA ASN A 144 -17.72 23.35 12.24
C ASN A 144 -17.52 21.90 11.77
N ASP A 145 -17.50 21.71 10.47
CA ASP A 145 -17.19 20.43 9.86
C ASP A 145 -15.75 20.43 9.30
N TRP A 146 -15.11 19.29 9.37
CA TRP A 146 -13.86 19.01 8.69
C TRP A 146 -14.08 17.84 7.73
N LYS A 147 -13.74 18.08 6.45
CA LYS A 147 -13.87 17.08 5.41
C LYS A 147 -12.50 16.67 4.91
N MET A 148 -12.23 15.38 4.95
CA MET A 148 -11.03 14.78 4.34
C MET A 148 -11.30 14.37 2.89
N ARG A 149 -10.27 14.35 2.08
CA ARG A 149 -10.30 13.76 0.75
C ARG A 149 -9.79 12.33 0.81
N VAL A 150 -10.59 11.39 0.32
CA VAL A 150 -10.18 9.98 0.19
C VAL A 150 -10.23 9.62 -1.29
N VAL A 151 -9.18 8.92 -1.75
CA VAL A 151 -9.09 8.39 -3.10
C VAL A 151 -8.87 6.89 -3.02
N ASP A 152 -9.78 6.13 -3.59
CA ASP A 152 -9.60 4.70 -3.77
C ASP A 152 -8.83 4.44 -5.06
N MET A 153 -7.66 3.81 -4.95
CA MET A 153 -6.81 3.52 -6.12
C MET A 153 -7.52 2.68 -7.18
N LYS A 154 -8.54 1.89 -6.78
CA LYS A 154 -9.32 1.07 -7.70
C LYS A 154 -10.25 1.89 -8.61
N GLU A 155 -10.73 3.02 -8.09
CA GLU A 155 -11.69 3.89 -8.77
C GLU A 155 -11.00 5.06 -9.51
N MET A 156 -9.69 5.21 -9.34
CA MET A 156 -8.92 6.29 -9.95
C MET A 156 -8.87 6.13 -11.48
N ASP A 157 -9.10 7.21 -12.22
CA ASP A 157 -8.91 7.22 -13.68
C ASP A 157 -7.41 7.35 -14.02
N GLU A 158 -6.82 6.27 -14.54
CA GLU A 158 -5.42 6.23 -14.95
C GLU A 158 -5.09 7.17 -16.12
N ASN A 159 -6.09 7.63 -16.87
CA ASN A 159 -5.88 8.57 -17.99
C ASN A 159 -5.51 9.98 -17.50
N LEU A 160 -5.83 10.31 -16.26
CA LEU A 160 -5.41 11.58 -15.63
C LEU A 160 -3.92 11.61 -15.30
N LEU A 161 -3.27 10.45 -15.22
CA LEU A 161 -1.84 10.32 -14.94
C LEU A 161 -1.03 10.50 -16.24
N LYS A 162 0.11 11.18 -16.14
CA LYS A 162 1.07 11.36 -17.24
C LYS A 162 2.35 10.56 -17.03
N ASN A 163 2.70 10.30 -15.75
CA ASN A 163 3.83 9.46 -15.41
C ASN A 163 3.49 7.99 -15.66
N GLU A 164 4.31 7.32 -16.47
CA GLU A 164 4.07 5.93 -16.89
C GLU A 164 4.12 4.95 -15.70
N ASP A 165 4.97 5.18 -14.70
CA ASP A 165 5.00 4.32 -13.52
C ASP A 165 3.70 4.45 -12.70
N ASN A 166 3.20 5.67 -12.51
CA ASN A 166 1.91 5.90 -11.83
C ASN A 166 0.75 5.22 -12.57
N LYS A 167 0.68 5.41 -13.90
CA LYS A 167 -0.30 4.72 -14.75
C LYS A 167 -0.25 3.21 -14.55
N LYS A 168 0.95 2.64 -14.60
CA LYS A 168 1.15 1.19 -14.49
C LYS A 168 0.85 0.66 -13.11
N VAL A 169 1.07 1.44 -12.05
CA VAL A 169 0.63 1.05 -10.70
C VAL A 169 -0.90 0.96 -10.65
N ILE A 170 -1.61 2.00 -11.10
CA ILE A 170 -3.08 2.03 -11.05
C ILE A 170 -3.70 0.96 -11.95
N SER A 171 -3.30 0.90 -13.24
CA SER A 171 -3.81 -0.09 -14.18
C SER A 171 -3.43 -1.52 -13.78
N GLY A 172 -2.22 -1.73 -13.30
CA GLY A 172 -1.75 -3.04 -12.83
C GLY A 172 -2.55 -3.55 -11.63
N LEU A 173 -2.85 -2.71 -10.65
CA LEU A 173 -3.72 -3.08 -9.53
C LEU A 173 -5.12 -3.46 -10.02
N LYS A 174 -5.72 -2.67 -10.93
CA LYS A 174 -7.04 -2.97 -11.51
C LYS A 174 -7.05 -4.31 -12.25
N ILE A 175 -6.05 -4.59 -13.07
CA ILE A 175 -5.87 -5.84 -13.79
C ILE A 175 -5.78 -7.03 -12.81
N ILE A 176 -4.95 -6.90 -11.77
CA ILE A 176 -4.78 -7.93 -10.74
C ILE A 176 -6.08 -8.20 -9.99
N TRP A 177 -6.77 -7.18 -9.53
CA TRP A 177 -8.02 -7.34 -8.77
C TRP A 177 -9.16 -7.90 -9.62
N ARG A 178 -9.18 -7.60 -10.94
CA ARG A 178 -10.14 -8.17 -11.90
C ARG A 178 -9.76 -9.57 -12.37
N LYS A 179 -8.56 -10.05 -12.05
CA LYS A 179 -7.98 -11.30 -12.54
C LYS A 179 -7.93 -11.36 -14.08
N ASP A 180 -7.60 -10.25 -14.70
CA ASP A 180 -7.53 -10.12 -16.16
C ASP A 180 -6.17 -10.63 -16.67
N GLU A 181 -6.11 -11.92 -17.06
CA GLU A 181 -4.89 -12.53 -17.57
C GLU A 181 -4.41 -11.93 -18.90
N GLU A 182 -5.32 -11.51 -19.77
CA GLU A 182 -4.95 -10.91 -21.05
C GLU A 182 -4.35 -9.50 -20.85
N GLY A 183 -4.85 -8.76 -19.88
CA GLY A 183 -4.23 -7.50 -19.44
C GLY A 183 -2.83 -7.71 -18.88
N LEU A 184 -2.63 -8.77 -18.08
CA LEU A 184 -1.31 -9.12 -17.53
C LEU A 184 -0.28 -9.44 -18.63
N LYS A 185 -0.68 -10.19 -19.66
CA LYS A 185 0.20 -10.57 -20.80
C LYS A 185 0.72 -9.38 -21.59
N LYS A 186 -0.06 -8.30 -21.64
CA LYS A 186 0.26 -7.09 -22.42
C LYS A 186 1.04 -6.06 -21.64
N MET A 187 1.20 -6.24 -20.32
CA MET A 187 1.75 -5.21 -19.45
C MET A 187 3.24 -5.43 -19.19
N ILE A 188 4.02 -4.42 -19.54
CA ILE A 188 5.46 -4.33 -19.24
C ILE A 188 5.65 -3.23 -18.20
N ILE A 189 6.37 -3.54 -17.11
CA ILE A 189 6.52 -2.67 -15.94
C ILE A 189 7.98 -2.50 -15.53
N THR A 190 8.27 -1.40 -14.83
CA THR A 190 9.56 -1.20 -14.19
C THR A 190 9.63 -1.99 -12.87
N LYS A 191 10.83 -2.23 -12.36
CA LYS A 191 11.02 -2.84 -11.04
C LYS A 191 10.38 -2.04 -9.91
N ALA A 192 10.35 -0.72 -10.01
CA ALA A 192 9.69 0.13 -9.02
C ALA A 192 8.18 -0.17 -8.97
N VAL A 193 7.53 -0.25 -10.14
CA VAL A 193 6.12 -0.63 -10.27
C VAL A 193 5.88 -2.07 -9.79
N ALA A 194 6.72 -3.01 -10.21
CA ALA A 194 6.63 -4.41 -9.78
C ALA A 194 6.71 -4.55 -8.26
N ARG A 195 7.62 -3.81 -7.60
CA ARG A 195 7.74 -3.78 -6.15
C ARG A 195 6.46 -3.29 -5.48
N VAL A 196 5.87 -2.20 -5.98
CA VAL A 196 4.59 -1.68 -5.46
C VAL A 196 3.49 -2.72 -5.60
N LEU A 197 3.29 -3.25 -6.82
CA LEU A 197 2.24 -4.22 -7.09
C LEU A 197 2.38 -5.50 -6.25
N ALA A 198 3.60 -6.06 -6.16
CA ALA A 198 3.88 -7.24 -5.34
C ALA A 198 3.56 -7.00 -3.86
N THR A 199 4.01 -5.87 -3.30
CA THR A 199 3.80 -5.55 -1.88
C THR A 199 2.32 -5.30 -1.58
N LEU A 200 1.62 -4.53 -2.41
CA LEU A 200 0.20 -4.21 -2.19
C LEU A 200 -0.69 -5.45 -2.31
N THR A 201 -0.33 -6.38 -3.17
CA THR A 201 -1.09 -7.63 -3.39
C THR A 201 -0.63 -8.80 -2.50
N GLY A 202 0.37 -8.58 -1.62
CA GLY A 202 0.87 -9.61 -0.71
C GLY A 202 1.73 -10.68 -1.38
N ARG A 203 2.35 -10.36 -2.51
CA ARG A 203 3.20 -11.25 -3.31
C ARG A 203 4.68 -10.90 -3.20
N GLU A 204 5.15 -10.57 -2.01
CA GLU A 204 6.54 -10.11 -1.76
C GLU A 204 7.62 -11.17 -2.04
N ASP A 205 7.26 -12.43 -1.98
CA ASP A 205 8.13 -13.57 -2.29
C ASP A 205 8.74 -13.52 -3.71
N ILE A 206 8.10 -12.79 -4.61
CA ILE A 206 8.58 -12.60 -5.99
C ILE A 206 9.73 -11.59 -6.04
N LEU A 207 9.77 -10.66 -5.10
CA LEU A 207 10.79 -9.61 -5.07
C LEU A 207 12.21 -10.18 -4.88
N GLU A 208 12.33 -11.36 -4.26
CA GLU A 208 13.62 -12.04 -4.10
C GLU A 208 14.21 -12.50 -5.43
N LYS A 209 13.37 -12.89 -6.38
CA LYS A 209 13.79 -13.26 -7.74
C LYS A 209 14.23 -12.07 -8.58
N MET A 210 13.86 -10.85 -8.16
CA MET A 210 14.22 -9.61 -8.86
C MET A 210 15.58 -9.04 -8.43
N LYS A 211 16.33 -9.72 -7.55
CA LYS A 211 17.68 -9.32 -7.14
C LYS A 211 18.62 -9.51 -8.32
N GLY A 212 19.13 -8.44 -8.89
CA GLY A 212 20.28 -8.49 -9.80
C GLY A 212 20.26 -7.58 -11.01
N ASP A 213 19.13 -7.20 -11.59
CA ASP A 213 19.16 -6.39 -12.81
C ASP A 213 18.25 -5.16 -12.76
N GLU A 214 18.75 -4.02 -13.23
CA GLU A 214 17.97 -2.84 -13.58
C GLU A 214 17.25 -3.15 -14.89
N GLY A 215 15.97 -3.53 -14.84
CA GLY A 215 15.27 -3.95 -16.03
C GLY A 215 13.76 -3.77 -15.99
N ILE A 216 13.20 -3.98 -17.15
CA ILE A 216 11.77 -4.06 -17.43
C ILE A 216 11.32 -5.48 -17.13
N VAL A 217 10.13 -5.63 -16.54
CA VAL A 217 9.54 -6.93 -16.16
C VAL A 217 8.26 -7.12 -16.94
N GLU A 218 8.12 -8.28 -17.58
CA GLU A 218 6.84 -8.71 -18.14
C GLU A 218 5.91 -9.14 -17.00
N MET A 219 4.80 -8.47 -16.85
CA MET A 219 3.91 -8.64 -15.72
C MET A 219 3.29 -10.03 -15.67
N TYR A 220 3.05 -10.66 -16.80
CA TYR A 220 2.50 -12.03 -16.85
C TYR A 220 3.44 -13.06 -16.24
N SER A 221 4.71 -13.08 -16.66
CA SER A 221 5.72 -13.97 -16.10
C SER A 221 5.88 -13.77 -14.60
N PHE A 222 5.96 -12.50 -14.20
CA PHE A 222 6.01 -12.09 -12.81
C PHE A 222 4.80 -12.59 -12.01
N TRP A 223 3.58 -12.49 -12.56
CA TRP A 223 2.35 -12.91 -11.88
C TRP A 223 2.18 -14.41 -11.82
N LYS A 224 2.50 -15.12 -12.90
CA LYS A 224 2.47 -16.61 -12.94
C LYS A 224 3.46 -17.24 -11.98
N ASP A 225 4.66 -16.70 -11.88
CA ASP A 225 5.63 -17.11 -10.88
C ASP A 225 5.11 -16.94 -9.45
N ALA A 226 4.41 -15.83 -9.20
CA ALA A 226 3.76 -15.58 -7.93
C ALA A 226 2.64 -16.57 -7.61
N GLU A 227 1.79 -16.84 -8.58
CA GLU A 227 0.70 -17.80 -8.44
C GLU A 227 1.23 -19.18 -8.07
N ASN A 228 2.25 -19.65 -8.79
CA ASN A 228 2.91 -20.93 -8.54
C ASN A 228 3.53 -21.00 -7.13
N VAL A 229 4.23 -19.93 -6.70
CA VAL A 229 4.79 -19.86 -5.35
C VAL A 229 3.69 -19.81 -4.28
N GLY A 230 2.61 -19.06 -4.51
CA GLY A 230 1.46 -19.02 -3.62
C GLY A 230 0.76 -20.37 -3.48
N LEU A 231 0.58 -21.08 -4.59
CA LEU A 231 0.00 -22.40 -4.61
C LEU A 231 0.85 -23.42 -3.82
N LYS A 232 2.17 -23.42 -4.06
CA LYS A 232 3.11 -24.25 -3.32
C LYS A 232 3.08 -23.97 -1.82
N LYS A 233 3.08 -22.70 -1.41
CA LYS A 233 2.98 -22.31 0.02
C LYS A 233 1.65 -22.76 0.64
N GLY A 234 0.55 -22.63 -0.10
CA GLY A 234 -0.76 -23.10 0.34
C GLY A 234 -0.77 -24.62 0.57
N LYS A 235 -0.28 -25.40 -0.42
CA LYS A 235 -0.14 -26.85 -0.30
C LYS A 235 0.75 -27.24 0.87
N LEU A 236 1.90 -26.59 1.05
CA LEU A 236 2.81 -26.84 2.15
C LEU A 236 2.14 -26.62 3.52
N SER A 237 1.41 -25.52 3.67
CA SER A 237 0.69 -25.24 4.92
C SER A 237 -0.37 -26.30 5.23
N VAL A 238 -1.07 -26.79 4.20
CA VAL A 238 -2.05 -27.87 4.35
C VAL A 238 -1.35 -29.18 4.75
N VAL A 239 -0.28 -29.56 4.04
CA VAL A 239 0.50 -30.77 4.33
C VAL A 239 0.99 -30.78 5.77
N LEU A 240 1.65 -29.72 6.22
CA LEU A 240 2.18 -29.63 7.59
C LEU A 240 1.06 -29.77 8.62
N LYS A 241 -0.07 -29.06 8.47
CA LYS A 241 -1.21 -29.16 9.38
C LYS A 241 -1.84 -30.56 9.41
N LEU A 242 -1.95 -31.22 8.26
CA LEU A 242 -2.49 -32.59 8.19
C LEU A 242 -1.55 -33.58 8.86
N LEU A 243 -0.25 -33.50 8.59
CA LEU A 243 0.75 -34.38 9.19
C LEU A 243 0.85 -34.14 10.71
N GLU A 244 0.85 -32.89 11.19
CA GLU A 244 0.80 -32.59 12.61
C GLU A 244 -0.44 -33.16 13.30
N LYS A 245 -1.59 -33.11 12.61
CA LYS A 245 -2.84 -33.70 13.13
C LYS A 245 -2.81 -35.22 13.21
N LEU A 246 -2.15 -35.88 12.25
CA LEU A 246 -2.06 -37.35 12.17
C LEU A 246 -0.96 -37.93 13.04
N LEU A 247 0.23 -37.33 13.02
CA LEU A 247 1.45 -37.87 13.62
C LEU A 247 1.88 -37.11 14.91
N GLY A 248 1.23 -36.00 15.24
CA GLY A 248 1.67 -35.10 16.28
C GLY A 248 2.77 -34.18 15.79
N LYS A 249 3.55 -33.63 16.73
CA LYS A 249 4.62 -32.68 16.41
C LYS A 249 5.71 -33.38 15.59
N LEU A 250 5.95 -32.89 14.38
CA LEU A 250 6.96 -33.45 13.46
C LEU A 250 8.38 -33.14 13.98
N LYS A 251 9.32 -34.03 13.66
CA LYS A 251 10.74 -33.79 13.90
C LYS A 251 11.26 -32.67 13.00
N PRO A 252 12.12 -31.78 13.49
CA PRO A 252 12.63 -30.64 12.71
C PRO A 252 13.26 -31.02 11.37
N ASP A 253 13.97 -32.15 11.32
CA ASP A 253 14.62 -32.63 10.11
C ASP A 253 13.60 -33.05 9.04
N LEU A 254 12.49 -33.66 9.42
CA LEU A 254 11.41 -34.06 8.53
C LEU A 254 10.67 -32.82 8.04
N GLU A 255 10.34 -31.90 8.93
CA GLU A 255 9.68 -30.63 8.58
C GLU A 255 10.53 -29.86 7.56
N MET A 256 11.83 -29.75 7.77
CA MET A 256 12.76 -29.09 6.85
C MET A 256 12.79 -29.75 5.46
N LYS A 257 12.76 -31.08 5.40
CA LYS A 257 12.68 -31.81 4.12
C LYS A 257 11.37 -31.52 3.37
N ILE A 258 10.25 -31.50 4.09
CA ILE A 258 8.94 -31.19 3.51
C ILE A 258 8.91 -29.74 2.99
N VAL A 259 9.43 -28.76 3.77
CA VAL A 259 9.53 -27.35 3.37
C VAL A 259 10.34 -27.18 2.07
N ASN A 260 11.41 -27.94 1.91
CA ASN A 260 12.29 -27.86 0.74
C ASN A 260 11.87 -28.78 -0.42
N SER A 261 10.78 -29.54 -0.29
CA SER A 261 10.32 -30.46 -1.31
C SER A 261 9.72 -29.73 -2.53
N LYS A 262 9.59 -30.47 -3.64
CA LYS A 262 8.92 -29.98 -4.84
C LYS A 262 7.39 -29.99 -4.67
N GLU A 263 6.68 -29.30 -5.56
CA GLU A 263 5.22 -29.22 -5.52
C GLU A 263 4.58 -30.59 -5.75
N GLU A 264 5.13 -31.37 -6.69
CA GLU A 264 4.67 -32.75 -6.99
C GLU A 264 4.76 -33.65 -5.75
N THR A 265 5.79 -33.48 -4.93
CA THR A 265 5.96 -34.20 -3.66
C THR A 265 4.85 -33.85 -2.66
N LEU A 266 4.53 -32.54 -2.54
CA LEU A 266 3.42 -32.12 -1.67
C LEU A 266 2.08 -32.68 -2.15
N ASP A 267 1.84 -32.73 -3.46
CA ASP A 267 0.64 -33.34 -4.02
C ASP A 267 0.59 -34.85 -3.72
N SER A 268 1.71 -35.54 -3.85
CA SER A 268 1.81 -36.98 -3.52
C SER A 268 1.47 -37.25 -2.05
N ILE A 269 2.00 -36.43 -1.13
CA ILE A 269 1.69 -36.52 0.31
C ILE A 269 0.20 -36.27 0.57
N ILE A 270 -0.41 -35.27 -0.09
CA ILE A 270 -1.84 -34.96 0.06
C ILE A 270 -2.70 -36.13 -0.42
N ILE A 271 -2.40 -36.71 -1.59
CA ILE A 271 -3.17 -37.81 -2.18
C ILE A 271 -3.12 -39.05 -1.27
N HIS A 272 -1.95 -39.35 -0.70
CA HIS A 272 -1.72 -40.55 0.11
C HIS A 272 -1.80 -40.28 1.62
N ILE A 273 -2.39 -39.15 2.03
CA ILE A 273 -2.40 -38.68 3.43
C ILE A 273 -3.01 -39.72 4.39
N PHE A 274 -3.99 -40.50 3.95
CA PHE A 274 -4.63 -41.55 4.75
C PHE A 274 -3.83 -42.85 4.85
N GLU A 275 -2.77 -43.02 4.04
CA GLU A 275 -1.84 -44.16 4.06
C GLU A 275 -0.63 -43.88 4.98
N ILE A 276 -0.50 -42.64 5.48
CA ILE A 276 0.59 -42.21 6.34
C ILE A 276 0.21 -42.47 7.80
N HIS A 277 0.96 -43.39 8.43
CA HIS A 277 0.75 -43.75 9.85
C HIS A 277 1.92 -43.37 10.75
N ASN A 278 3.08 -43.08 10.19
CA ASN A 278 4.30 -42.64 10.91
C ASN A 278 5.20 -41.78 10.02
N GLU A 279 6.26 -41.21 10.60
CA GLU A 279 7.20 -40.33 9.86
C GLU A 279 7.95 -41.05 8.73
N GLU A 280 8.19 -42.37 8.85
CA GLU A 280 8.87 -43.13 7.81
C GLU A 280 8.02 -43.29 6.53
N ASP A 281 6.71 -43.32 6.69
CA ASP A 281 5.79 -43.33 5.55
C ASP A 281 5.86 -41.99 4.77
N VAL A 282 6.06 -40.87 5.44
CA VAL A 282 6.26 -39.55 4.76
C VAL A 282 7.53 -39.56 3.93
N LEU A 283 8.61 -40.19 4.44
CA LEU A 283 9.90 -40.25 3.75
C LEU A 283 9.86 -41.02 2.42
N LYS A 284 8.86 -41.88 2.21
CA LYS A 284 8.66 -42.60 0.94
C LYS A 284 8.28 -41.65 -0.21
N TRP A 285 7.73 -40.50 0.11
CA TRP A 285 7.26 -39.50 -0.85
C TRP A 285 8.22 -38.31 -1.02
N LEU A 286 9.21 -38.16 -0.12
CA LEU A 286 10.23 -37.11 -0.14
C LEU A 286 11.47 -37.53 -0.95
#